data_46270e4bd2f7730572b75f3c49deb840
#
_entry.id   46270e4bd2f7730572b75f3c49deb840
#
_cell.length_a   1.000
_cell.length_b   1.000
_cell.length_c   1.000
_cell.angle_alpha   90.00
_cell.angle_beta   90.00
_cell.angle_gamma   90.00
#
_symmetry.space_group_name_H-M   'P 1'
#
loop_
_entity.id
_entity.type
_entity.pdbx_description
1 polymer ?
#
loop_
_entity_poly.entity_id
_entity_poly.type
_entity_poly.pdbx_seq_one_letter_code
_entity_poly.pdbx_strand_id
1 'polypeptide(L)'
;SMNASQVPTRAEVSDVANAVLDGTDAVMLSSESATGQYPVETVEAMARVCLEAEKEYHGNLELRRIQGGMPDTIEEAIARATMFTAGSLKIAAIAALTQSGFTAMLMSRKSSNVPIFALSPQLDTRRKVTLFRGVYPVNFSGKFQDPEIILNRAEDELLKRGVVKTGDLILMTIGEPVGKAGGTNTMKIVKVGDHVNTQIKN
;
A
#
# COMPACT_ATOMS: atom_id res chain seq x y z
N SER A 1 11.15 -3.21 -28.85
CA SER A 1 10.79 -4.04 -30.02
C SER A 1 9.30 -4.03 -30.28
N MET A 2 8.47 -3.96 -29.28
CA MET A 2 7.00 -4.09 -29.41
C MET A 2 6.29 -2.93 -30.12
N ASN A 3 7.02 -1.95 -30.62
CA ASN A 3 6.45 -0.99 -31.59
C ASN A 3 6.02 -1.68 -32.90
N ALA A 4 6.76 -2.71 -33.34
CA ALA A 4 6.53 -3.44 -34.61
C ALA A 4 6.48 -4.97 -34.46
N SER A 5 6.59 -5.50 -33.25
CA SER A 5 6.55 -6.92 -32.90
C SER A 5 5.50 -7.21 -31.84
N GLN A 6 4.77 -8.31 -31.97
CA GLN A 6 3.82 -8.76 -30.94
C GLN A 6 4.48 -9.34 -29.69
N VAL A 7 5.78 -9.67 -29.78
CA VAL A 7 6.50 -10.36 -28.70
C VAL A 7 7.68 -9.51 -28.27
N PRO A 8 7.86 -9.30 -26.95
CA PRO A 8 9.02 -8.59 -26.42
C PRO A 8 10.31 -9.40 -26.62
N THR A 9 11.43 -8.71 -26.70
CA THR A 9 12.75 -9.33 -26.63
C THR A 9 13.05 -9.80 -25.20
N ARG A 10 14.02 -10.71 -25.06
CA ARG A 10 14.51 -11.14 -23.73
C ARG A 10 15.05 -9.97 -22.90
N ALA A 11 15.71 -9.01 -23.53
CA ALA A 11 16.22 -7.82 -22.85
C ALA A 11 15.09 -7.00 -22.24
N GLU A 12 14.04 -6.69 -23.00
CA GLU A 12 12.88 -5.94 -22.52
C GLU A 12 12.15 -6.65 -21.37
N VAL A 13 12.00 -7.99 -21.45
CA VAL A 13 11.43 -8.80 -20.35
C VAL A 13 12.31 -8.69 -19.09
N SER A 14 13.64 -8.81 -19.26
CA SER A 14 14.58 -8.70 -18.14
C SER A 14 14.57 -7.31 -17.50
N ASP A 15 14.48 -6.25 -18.31
CA ASP A 15 14.44 -4.88 -17.82
C ASP A 15 13.21 -4.61 -16.95
N VAL A 16 12.03 -5.07 -17.41
CA VAL A 16 10.79 -4.95 -16.61
C VAL A 16 10.86 -5.79 -15.34
N ALA A 17 11.32 -7.04 -15.42
CA ALA A 17 11.45 -7.92 -14.27
C ALA A 17 12.41 -7.34 -13.22
N ASN A 18 13.58 -6.86 -13.65
CA ASN A 18 14.55 -6.22 -12.75
C ASN A 18 13.99 -4.96 -12.11
N ALA A 19 13.27 -4.10 -12.84
CA ALA A 19 12.63 -2.93 -12.26
C ALA A 19 11.66 -3.31 -11.13
N VAL A 20 10.85 -4.37 -11.31
CA VAL A 20 9.95 -4.88 -10.27
C VAL A 20 10.74 -5.41 -9.08
N LEU A 21 11.80 -6.22 -9.32
CA LEU A 21 12.65 -6.80 -8.27
C LEU A 21 13.45 -5.72 -7.51
N ASP A 22 13.81 -4.63 -8.17
CA ASP A 22 14.46 -3.46 -7.55
C ASP A 22 13.49 -2.60 -6.72
N GLY A 23 12.19 -2.87 -6.82
CA GLY A 23 11.16 -2.24 -6.00
C GLY A 23 10.62 -0.94 -6.58
N THR A 24 10.56 -0.79 -7.90
CA THR A 24 9.89 0.35 -8.53
C THR A 24 8.41 0.41 -8.15
N ASP A 25 7.84 1.62 -8.11
CA ASP A 25 6.42 1.80 -7.85
C ASP A 25 5.56 1.51 -9.08
N ALA A 26 6.08 1.83 -10.27
CA ALA A 26 5.39 1.66 -11.54
C ALA A 26 6.40 1.47 -12.68
N VAL A 27 5.98 0.81 -13.72
CA VAL A 27 6.67 0.72 -15.01
C VAL A 27 5.88 1.49 -16.05
N MET A 28 6.56 2.07 -17.04
CA MET A 28 5.94 2.94 -18.03
C MET A 28 6.24 2.44 -19.44
N LEU A 29 5.21 2.42 -20.27
CA LEU A 29 5.32 2.31 -21.72
C LEU A 29 5.33 3.70 -22.36
N SER A 30 5.91 3.85 -23.50
CA SER A 30 6.00 5.09 -24.25
C SER A 30 5.43 4.91 -25.67
N SER A 31 6.30 4.83 -26.67
CA SER A 31 5.90 4.68 -28.09
C SER A 31 5.14 3.38 -28.35
N GLU A 32 5.41 2.33 -27.60
CA GLU A 32 4.80 1.01 -27.77
C GLU A 32 3.27 1.05 -27.58
N SER A 33 2.79 1.87 -26.65
CA SER A 33 1.36 2.07 -26.41
C SER A 33 0.78 3.31 -27.10
N ALA A 34 1.62 4.30 -27.46
CA ALA A 34 1.16 5.55 -28.07
C ALA A 34 1.04 5.47 -29.60
N THR A 35 2.01 4.84 -30.27
CA THR A 35 2.11 4.76 -31.74
C THR A 35 2.47 3.38 -32.26
N GLY A 36 2.70 2.41 -31.37
CA GLY A 36 3.04 1.04 -31.75
C GLY A 36 1.88 0.31 -32.42
N GLN A 37 2.21 -0.75 -33.16
CA GLN A 37 1.22 -1.58 -33.86
C GLN A 37 0.48 -2.55 -32.94
N TYR A 38 1.03 -2.84 -31.76
CA TYR A 38 0.56 -3.86 -30.83
C TYR A 38 0.41 -3.33 -29.39
N PRO A 39 -0.39 -2.25 -29.16
CA PRO A 39 -0.46 -1.61 -27.85
C PRO A 39 -1.08 -2.50 -26.76
N VAL A 40 -2.08 -3.31 -27.12
CA VAL A 40 -2.76 -4.21 -26.18
C VAL A 40 -1.82 -5.33 -25.74
N GLU A 41 -1.19 -6.01 -26.71
CA GLU A 41 -0.24 -7.10 -26.48
C GLU A 41 0.96 -6.63 -25.66
N THR A 42 1.38 -5.37 -25.84
CA THR A 42 2.47 -4.76 -25.06
C THR A 42 2.09 -4.61 -23.60
N VAL A 43 0.90 -4.07 -23.31
CA VAL A 43 0.40 -3.94 -21.93
C VAL A 43 0.23 -5.30 -21.28
N GLU A 44 -0.34 -6.28 -21.98
CA GLU A 44 -0.52 -7.63 -21.49
C GLU A 44 0.82 -8.34 -21.22
N ALA A 45 1.80 -8.18 -22.10
CA ALA A 45 3.14 -8.73 -21.91
C ALA A 45 3.81 -8.13 -20.67
N MET A 46 3.76 -6.81 -20.52
CA MET A 46 4.29 -6.12 -19.35
C MET A 46 3.59 -6.57 -18.06
N ALA A 47 2.27 -6.67 -18.06
CA ALA A 47 1.50 -7.14 -16.90
C ALA A 47 1.91 -8.57 -16.49
N ARG A 48 2.07 -9.50 -17.45
CA ARG A 48 2.53 -10.87 -17.16
C ARG A 48 3.93 -10.88 -16.55
N VAL A 49 4.86 -10.10 -17.09
CA VAL A 49 6.23 -10.01 -16.54
C VAL A 49 6.22 -9.47 -15.12
N CYS A 50 5.44 -8.40 -14.85
CA CYS A 50 5.32 -7.84 -13.49
C CYS A 50 4.76 -8.88 -12.51
N LEU A 51 3.68 -9.59 -12.88
CA LEU A 51 3.06 -10.59 -12.01
C LEU A 51 4.01 -11.78 -11.70
N GLU A 52 4.79 -12.23 -12.68
CA GLU A 52 5.78 -13.30 -12.44
C GLU A 52 6.94 -12.80 -11.57
N ALA A 53 7.47 -11.61 -11.84
CA ALA A 53 8.54 -11.04 -11.03
C ALA A 53 8.12 -10.77 -9.57
N GLU A 54 6.86 -10.39 -9.34
CA GLU A 54 6.31 -10.19 -8.01
C GLU A 54 6.24 -11.47 -7.18
N LYS A 55 6.09 -12.64 -7.79
CA LYS A 55 6.13 -13.93 -7.08
C LYS A 55 7.50 -14.19 -6.45
N GLU A 56 8.56 -13.87 -7.18
CA GLU A 56 9.95 -14.04 -6.73
C GLU A 56 10.38 -12.96 -5.71
N TYR A 57 9.73 -11.81 -5.71
CA TYR A 57 10.03 -10.71 -4.80
C TYR A 57 9.84 -11.06 -3.32
N HIS A 58 9.06 -12.08 -3.02
CA HIS A 58 8.73 -12.52 -1.67
C HIS A 58 9.91 -13.11 -0.88
N GLY A 59 10.96 -13.57 -1.56
CA GLY A 59 12.11 -14.23 -0.93
C GLY A 59 13.15 -13.32 -0.28
N ASN A 60 13.16 -12.02 -0.60
CA ASN A 60 14.23 -11.10 -0.20
C ASN A 60 13.85 -10.07 0.89
N LEU A 61 12.65 -10.20 1.48
CA LEU A 61 12.12 -9.24 2.46
C LEU A 61 12.93 -9.13 3.76
N GLU A 62 13.60 -10.21 4.18
CA GLU A 62 14.35 -10.22 5.44
C GLU A 62 15.61 -9.34 5.40
N LEU A 63 16.30 -9.30 4.28
CA LEU A 63 17.57 -8.56 4.13
C LEU A 63 17.37 -7.03 4.01
N ARG A 64 16.22 -6.58 3.49
CA ARG A 64 15.91 -5.15 3.32
C ARG A 64 15.33 -4.49 4.59
N ARG A 65 14.95 -5.26 5.61
CA ARG A 65 14.35 -4.78 6.86
C ARG A 65 15.27 -3.93 7.72
N ILE A 66 16.57 -4.06 7.59
CA ILE A 66 17.58 -3.45 8.50
C ILE A 66 18.26 -2.23 7.89
N GLN A 67 18.10 -1.96 6.59
CA GLN A 67 18.79 -0.85 5.93
C GLN A 67 18.04 0.48 6.10
N GLY A 68 18.57 1.36 6.91
CA GLY A 68 18.15 2.75 7.07
C GLY A 68 18.68 3.33 8.37
N GLY A 69 19.28 4.52 8.31
CA GLY A 69 19.66 5.31 9.48
C GLY A 69 18.52 5.57 10.45
N MET A 70 18.74 6.38 11.47
CA MET A 70 17.67 6.83 12.38
C MET A 70 16.58 7.54 11.58
N PRO A 71 15.30 7.35 11.93
CA PRO A 71 14.22 8.09 11.30
C PRO A 71 14.34 9.58 11.62
N ASP A 72 14.15 10.43 10.60
CA ASP A 72 14.27 11.89 10.76
C ASP A 72 12.97 12.52 11.29
N THR A 73 11.85 11.82 11.17
CA THR A 73 10.53 12.30 11.60
C THR A 73 9.74 11.24 12.36
N ILE A 74 8.73 11.70 13.13
CA ILE A 74 7.82 10.80 13.85
C ILE A 74 7.04 9.93 12.86
N GLU A 75 6.58 10.49 11.77
CA GLU A 75 5.85 9.76 10.72
C GLU A 75 6.70 8.63 10.13
N GLU A 76 7.98 8.89 9.91
CA GLU A 76 8.90 7.86 9.42
C GLU A 76 9.12 6.76 10.46
N ALA A 77 9.26 7.13 11.74
CA ALA A 77 9.38 6.16 12.84
C ALA A 77 8.15 5.26 12.92
N ILE A 78 6.95 5.85 12.85
CA ILE A 78 5.67 5.10 12.84
C ILE A 78 5.57 4.20 11.61
N ALA A 79 5.90 4.72 10.42
CA ALA A 79 5.89 3.91 9.20
C ALA A 79 6.85 2.71 9.29
N ARG A 80 8.07 2.90 9.81
CA ARG A 80 9.04 1.81 10.02
C ARG A 80 8.53 0.79 11.05
N ALA A 81 7.99 1.25 12.18
CA ALA A 81 7.41 0.38 13.20
C ALA A 81 6.24 -0.45 12.65
N THR A 82 5.36 0.20 11.86
CA THR A 82 4.23 -0.46 11.20
C THR A 82 4.69 -1.56 10.27
N MET A 83 5.67 -1.29 9.41
CA MET A 83 6.19 -2.26 8.45
C MET A 83 6.97 -3.39 9.12
N PHE A 84 7.71 -3.11 10.20
CA PHE A 84 8.36 -4.13 11.02
C PHE A 84 7.32 -5.06 11.67
N THR A 85 6.26 -4.49 12.25
CA THR A 85 5.15 -5.25 12.85
C THR A 85 4.41 -6.09 11.81
N ALA A 86 4.15 -5.51 10.62
CA ALA A 86 3.52 -6.22 9.51
C ALA A 86 4.31 -7.45 9.06
N GLY A 87 5.63 -7.39 9.18
CA GLY A 87 6.47 -8.54 8.87
C GLY A 87 6.67 -9.53 10.01
N SER A 88 6.33 -9.16 11.24
CA SER A 88 6.51 -10.01 12.43
C SER A 88 5.25 -10.74 12.84
N LEU A 89 4.08 -10.24 12.42
CA LEU A 89 2.76 -10.82 12.69
C LEU A 89 2.06 -11.16 11.38
N LYS A 90 1.09 -12.08 11.46
CA LYS A 90 0.22 -12.39 10.32
C LYS A 90 -0.83 -11.27 10.15
N ILE A 91 -0.42 -10.18 9.55
CA ILE A 91 -1.26 -9.01 9.28
C ILE A 91 -1.96 -9.19 7.93
N ALA A 92 -3.29 -8.99 7.91
CA ALA A 92 -4.09 -9.09 6.67
C ALA A 92 -4.05 -7.81 5.85
N ALA A 93 -4.03 -6.64 6.50
CA ALA A 93 -4.01 -5.34 5.84
C ALA A 93 -3.47 -4.23 6.76
N ILE A 94 -3.03 -3.13 6.15
CA ILE A 94 -2.67 -1.89 6.85
C ILE A 94 -3.67 -0.81 6.44
N ALA A 95 -4.33 -0.17 7.39
CA ALA A 95 -5.18 1.00 7.20
C ALA A 95 -4.41 2.27 7.55
N ALA A 96 -4.02 3.05 6.55
CA ALA A 96 -3.33 4.32 6.73
C ALA A 96 -4.32 5.49 6.61
N LEU A 97 -4.73 6.06 7.74
CA LEU A 97 -5.53 7.28 7.74
C LEU A 97 -4.63 8.47 7.41
N THR A 98 -4.85 9.12 6.26
CA THR A 98 -3.92 10.11 5.74
C THR A 98 -4.61 11.25 5.03
N GLN A 99 -4.09 12.47 5.18
CA GLN A 99 -4.53 13.65 4.43
C GLN A 99 -3.74 13.82 3.12
N SER A 100 -2.43 13.59 3.15
CA SER A 100 -1.51 13.84 2.03
C SER A 100 -1.00 12.58 1.32
N GLY A 101 -1.23 11.39 1.90
CA GLY A 101 -0.67 10.13 1.43
C GLY A 101 0.78 9.88 1.87
N PHE A 102 1.38 10.78 2.66
CA PHE A 102 2.80 10.72 3.00
C PHE A 102 3.17 9.45 3.79
N THR A 103 2.41 9.11 4.82
CA THR A 103 2.65 7.89 5.62
C THR A 103 2.50 6.62 4.76
N ALA A 104 1.50 6.58 3.88
CA ALA A 104 1.31 5.46 2.96
C ALA A 104 2.51 5.32 2.00
N MET A 105 3.05 6.45 1.51
CA MET A 105 4.27 6.48 0.70
C MET A 105 5.48 5.92 1.47
N LEU A 106 5.70 6.38 2.69
CA LEU A 106 6.81 5.90 3.53
C LEU A 106 6.73 4.39 3.77
N MET A 107 5.54 3.86 4.02
CA MET A 107 5.32 2.42 4.19
C MET A 107 5.54 1.65 2.88
N SER A 108 5.05 2.17 1.76
CA SER A 108 5.25 1.57 0.43
C SER A 108 6.72 1.37 0.09
N ARG A 109 7.60 2.31 0.49
CA ARG A 109 9.08 2.22 0.28
C ARG A 109 9.74 1.09 1.07
N LYS A 110 9.08 0.53 2.07
CA LYS A 110 9.64 -0.55 2.91
C LYS A 110 9.32 -1.95 2.41
N SER A 111 8.65 -2.04 1.28
CA SER A 111 8.32 -3.29 0.57
C SER A 111 7.73 -4.37 1.48
N SER A 112 6.46 -4.63 1.35
CA SER A 112 5.74 -5.68 2.07
C SER A 112 4.69 -6.29 1.14
N ASN A 113 4.31 -7.52 1.42
CA ASN A 113 3.18 -8.18 0.75
C ASN A 113 1.84 -7.82 1.41
N VAL A 114 1.88 -7.12 2.55
CA VAL A 114 0.67 -6.67 3.22
C VAL A 114 0.13 -5.45 2.49
N PRO A 115 -1.11 -5.49 1.96
CA PRO A 115 -1.69 -4.37 1.25
C PRO A 115 -1.91 -3.18 2.19
N ILE A 116 -1.61 -1.97 1.68
CA ILE A 116 -1.78 -0.71 2.39
C ILE A 116 -3.00 0.00 1.83
N PHE A 117 -4.02 0.21 2.63
CA PHE A 117 -5.20 0.98 2.27
C PHE A 117 -5.06 2.41 2.76
N ALA A 118 -4.88 3.35 1.84
CA ALA A 118 -4.78 4.78 2.14
C ALA A 118 -6.19 5.38 2.22
N LEU A 119 -6.67 5.57 3.45
CA LEU A 119 -7.99 6.12 3.74
C LEU A 119 -7.90 7.65 3.77
N SER A 120 -8.48 8.31 2.77
CA SER A 120 -8.41 9.77 2.66
C SER A 120 -9.71 10.37 2.10
N PRO A 121 -10.18 11.50 2.65
CA PRO A 121 -11.27 12.26 2.06
C PRO A 121 -10.84 13.03 0.80
N GLN A 122 -9.53 13.30 0.65
CA GLN A 122 -8.98 14.14 -0.40
C GLN A 122 -8.87 13.37 -1.72
N LEU A 123 -9.53 13.85 -2.77
CA LEU A 123 -9.51 13.20 -4.09
C LEU A 123 -8.09 13.16 -4.69
N ASP A 124 -7.34 14.25 -4.57
CA ASP A 124 -6.00 14.35 -5.14
C ASP A 124 -5.03 13.40 -4.42
N THR A 125 -5.17 13.25 -3.10
CA THR A 125 -4.41 12.26 -2.35
C THR A 125 -4.73 10.85 -2.82
N ARG A 126 -6.02 10.52 -3.00
CA ARG A 126 -6.42 9.20 -3.50
C ARG A 126 -5.89 8.92 -4.90
N ARG A 127 -5.86 9.91 -5.79
CA ARG A 127 -5.25 9.79 -7.12
C ARG A 127 -3.74 9.57 -7.04
N LYS A 128 -3.07 10.35 -6.21
CA LYS A 128 -1.62 10.29 -6.03
C LYS A 128 -1.16 8.92 -5.50
N VAL A 129 -1.82 8.37 -4.50
CA VAL A 129 -1.40 7.12 -3.86
C VAL A 129 -1.58 5.89 -4.75
N THR A 130 -2.36 5.96 -5.83
CA THR A 130 -2.45 4.87 -6.81
C THR A 130 -1.13 4.58 -7.51
N LEU A 131 -0.20 5.53 -7.50
CA LEU A 131 1.14 5.36 -8.06
C LEU A 131 2.12 4.71 -7.08
N PHE A 132 1.73 4.47 -5.83
CA PHE A 132 2.61 3.87 -4.84
C PHE A 132 2.41 2.35 -4.80
N ARG A 133 3.51 1.62 -4.82
CA ARG A 133 3.49 0.16 -4.82
C ARG A 133 2.75 -0.39 -3.59
N GLY A 134 1.78 -1.29 -3.83
CA GLY A 134 1.02 -1.95 -2.78
C GLY A 134 0.05 -1.04 -2.02
N VAL A 135 -0.22 0.18 -2.52
CA VAL A 135 -1.13 1.13 -1.89
C VAL A 135 -2.44 1.22 -2.68
N TYR A 136 -3.55 1.09 -1.96
CA TYR A 136 -4.91 1.14 -2.51
C TYR A 136 -5.66 2.32 -1.91
N PRO A 137 -6.17 3.25 -2.74
CA PRO A 137 -6.92 4.40 -2.24
C PRO A 137 -8.33 4.01 -1.78
N VAL A 138 -8.72 4.54 -0.63
CA VAL A 138 -10.08 4.41 -0.11
C VAL A 138 -10.68 5.78 0.13
N ASN A 139 -11.88 6.02 -0.42
CA ASN A 139 -12.63 7.22 -0.07
C ASN A 139 -13.16 7.08 1.35
N PHE A 140 -12.61 7.87 2.24
CA PHE A 140 -12.95 7.85 3.64
C PHE A 140 -13.24 9.27 4.13
N SER A 141 -14.50 9.64 4.07
CA SER A 141 -14.99 10.99 4.42
C SER A 141 -15.88 10.92 5.65
N GLY A 142 -15.76 11.95 6.50
CA GLY A 142 -16.59 12.15 7.68
C GLY A 142 -15.98 13.22 8.59
N LYS A 143 -16.83 13.90 9.35
CA LYS A 143 -16.39 14.84 10.39
C LYS A 143 -16.25 14.08 11.70
N PHE A 144 -15.14 13.39 11.88
CA PHE A 144 -14.86 12.67 13.11
C PHE A 144 -13.82 13.45 13.92
N GLN A 145 -14.08 13.61 15.19
CA GLN A 145 -13.14 14.22 16.16
C GLN A 145 -12.54 13.16 17.08
N ASP A 146 -13.28 12.08 17.30
CA ASP A 146 -12.87 10.98 18.17
C ASP A 146 -12.06 9.95 17.39
N PRO A 147 -10.79 9.71 17.76
CA PRO A 147 -9.94 8.71 17.11
C PRO A 147 -10.51 7.29 17.14
N GLU A 148 -11.19 6.91 18.22
CA GLU A 148 -11.75 5.56 18.36
C GLU A 148 -12.89 5.34 17.35
N ILE A 149 -13.78 6.32 17.20
CA ILE A 149 -14.86 6.26 16.20
C ILE A 149 -14.27 6.15 14.78
N ILE A 150 -13.19 6.89 14.51
CA ILE A 150 -12.52 6.85 13.20
C ILE A 150 -11.93 5.47 12.94
N LEU A 151 -11.24 4.90 13.90
CA LEU A 151 -10.61 3.58 13.77
C LEU A 151 -11.65 2.49 13.55
N ASN A 152 -12.75 2.50 14.30
CA ASN A 152 -13.85 1.55 14.13
C ASN A 152 -14.49 1.68 12.74
N ARG A 153 -14.71 2.89 12.26
CA ARG A 153 -15.21 3.12 10.89
C ARG A 153 -14.23 2.70 9.80
N ALA A 154 -12.93 2.86 10.02
CA ALA A 154 -11.92 2.40 9.08
C ALA A 154 -11.92 0.87 8.99
N GLU A 155 -12.10 0.18 10.11
CA GLU A 155 -12.27 -1.27 10.17
C GLU A 155 -13.52 -1.73 9.40
N ASP A 156 -14.67 -1.10 9.68
CA ASP A 156 -15.94 -1.38 8.99
C ASP A 156 -15.83 -1.20 7.47
N GLU A 157 -15.10 -0.18 7.01
CA GLU A 157 -14.88 0.08 5.59
C GLU A 157 -14.05 -1.02 4.93
N LEU A 158 -13.01 -1.54 5.60
CA LEU A 158 -12.22 -2.67 5.10
C LEU A 158 -13.02 -3.98 5.09
N LEU A 159 -13.83 -4.22 6.12
CA LEU A 159 -14.77 -5.35 6.18
C LEU A 159 -15.79 -5.30 5.03
N LYS A 160 -16.43 -4.16 4.83
CA LYS A 160 -17.42 -3.93 3.76
C LYS A 160 -16.85 -4.17 2.37
N ARG A 161 -15.57 -3.88 2.17
CA ARG A 161 -14.85 -4.13 0.90
C ARG A 161 -14.41 -5.58 0.73
N GLY A 162 -14.59 -6.42 1.74
CA GLY A 162 -14.12 -7.82 1.71
C GLY A 162 -12.61 -7.97 1.74
N VAL A 163 -11.90 -6.92 2.15
CA VAL A 163 -10.43 -6.91 2.27
C VAL A 163 -9.97 -7.73 3.45
N VAL A 164 -10.74 -7.70 4.52
CA VAL A 164 -10.49 -8.40 5.79
C VAL A 164 -11.77 -9.08 6.26
N LYS A 165 -11.62 -10.01 7.18
CA LYS A 165 -12.73 -10.72 7.84
C LYS A 165 -12.58 -10.66 9.36
N THR A 166 -13.66 -10.89 10.08
CA THR A 166 -13.66 -10.97 11.55
C THR A 166 -12.60 -11.99 12.02
N GLY A 167 -11.79 -11.58 12.98
CA GLY A 167 -10.67 -12.35 13.54
C GLY A 167 -9.32 -12.08 12.89
N ASP A 168 -9.25 -11.43 11.72
CA ASP A 168 -7.99 -11.01 11.11
C ASP A 168 -7.31 -9.94 11.96
N LEU A 169 -5.96 -9.90 11.92
CA LEU A 169 -5.19 -8.80 12.49
C LEU A 169 -4.91 -7.76 11.41
N ILE A 170 -5.12 -6.49 11.75
CA ILE A 170 -4.79 -5.35 10.92
C ILE A 170 -3.96 -4.33 11.69
N LEU A 171 -3.18 -3.54 10.96
CA LEU A 171 -2.49 -2.39 11.51
C LEU A 171 -3.21 -1.12 11.07
N MET A 172 -3.36 -0.17 11.98
CA MET A 172 -3.91 1.14 11.68
C MET A 172 -2.92 2.23 12.06
N THR A 173 -2.73 3.22 11.19
CA THR A 173 -1.94 4.42 11.48
C THR A 173 -2.81 5.66 11.41
N ILE A 174 -2.67 6.52 12.40
CA ILE A 174 -3.45 7.76 12.51
C ILE A 174 -2.59 8.88 13.10
N GLY A 175 -2.93 10.11 12.77
CA GLY A 175 -2.37 11.31 13.40
C GLY A 175 -3.34 11.90 14.42
N GLU A 176 -2.85 12.16 15.62
CA GLU A 176 -3.58 12.83 16.69
C GLU A 176 -2.90 14.16 17.04
N PRO A 177 -3.62 15.29 17.03
CA PRO A 177 -5.05 15.45 16.73
C PRO A 177 -5.40 15.18 15.28
N VAL A 178 -6.60 14.63 15.07
CA VAL A 178 -7.11 14.22 13.76
C VAL A 178 -7.23 15.40 12.79
N GLY A 179 -6.92 15.17 11.53
CA GLY A 179 -7.10 16.17 10.44
C GLY A 179 -5.89 17.05 10.15
N LYS A 180 -4.80 16.92 10.90
CA LYS A 180 -3.55 17.63 10.63
C LYS A 180 -2.71 16.84 9.61
N ALA A 181 -2.29 17.50 8.52
CA ALA A 181 -1.35 16.91 7.57
C ALA A 181 0.04 16.74 8.22
N GLY A 182 0.73 15.63 7.93
CA GLY A 182 2.04 15.35 8.49
C GLY A 182 2.02 15.10 10.01
N GLY A 183 0.95 14.52 10.53
CA GLY A 183 0.77 14.34 11.97
C GLY A 183 0.65 12.88 12.41
N THR A 184 0.99 11.90 11.55
CA THR A 184 0.91 10.48 11.92
C THR A 184 1.87 10.19 13.06
N ASN A 185 1.33 9.85 14.23
CA ASN A 185 2.09 9.63 15.47
C ASN A 185 1.65 8.37 16.22
N THR A 186 0.65 7.67 15.73
CA THR A 186 0.06 6.51 16.39
C THR A 186 -0.04 5.33 15.43
N MET A 187 0.35 4.14 15.90
CA MET A 187 0.09 2.85 15.29
C MET A 187 -0.71 1.99 16.26
N LYS A 188 -1.78 1.36 15.78
CA LYS A 188 -2.62 0.43 16.55
C LYS A 188 -2.69 -0.93 15.86
N ILE A 189 -2.54 -2.00 16.63
CA ILE A 189 -2.84 -3.36 16.18
C ILE A 189 -4.28 -3.64 16.57
N VAL A 190 -5.09 -4.06 15.61
CA VAL A 190 -6.52 -4.32 15.82
C VAL A 190 -6.85 -5.73 15.35
N LYS A 191 -7.62 -6.45 16.15
CA LYS A 191 -8.27 -7.68 15.73
C LYS A 191 -9.69 -7.35 15.28
N VAL A 192 -9.94 -7.61 14.01
CA VAL A 192 -11.20 -7.25 13.34
C VAL A 192 -12.39 -7.89 14.07
N GLY A 193 -13.37 -7.07 14.45
CA GLY A 193 -14.60 -7.48 15.14
C GLY A 193 -14.55 -7.31 16.67
N ASP A 194 -13.40 -7.01 17.27
CA ASP A 194 -13.32 -6.88 18.75
C ASP A 194 -14.08 -5.65 19.27
N HIS A 195 -14.18 -4.56 18.50
CA HIS A 195 -14.93 -3.36 18.90
C HIS A 195 -16.45 -3.63 19.01
N VAL A 196 -17.00 -4.54 18.20
CA VAL A 196 -18.43 -4.88 18.25
C VAL A 196 -18.75 -5.64 19.54
N ASN A 197 -17.82 -6.45 20.04
CA ASN A 197 -18.01 -7.22 21.28
C ASN A 197 -17.96 -6.35 22.52
N THR A 198 -17.36 -5.17 22.47
CA THR A 198 -17.27 -4.25 23.63
C THR A 198 -18.57 -3.49 23.85
N GLN A 199 -19.36 -3.25 22.79
CA GLN A 199 -20.66 -2.56 22.90
C GLN A 199 -21.80 -3.46 23.43
N ILE A 200 -21.63 -4.80 23.41
CA ILE A 200 -22.64 -5.75 23.87
C ILE A 200 -22.53 -6.01 25.39
N LYS A 201 -21.46 -5.57 26.03
CA LYS A 201 -21.18 -5.83 27.47
C LYS A 201 -21.53 -4.65 28.41
N ASN A 202 -22.09 -3.56 27.91
CA ASN A 202 -22.62 -2.43 28.65
C ASN A 202 -24.14 -2.37 28.46
#